data_93bff58f891f622f4a5f790a919ee5d4
#
_entry.id   93bff58f891f622f4a5f790a919ee5d4
#
_cell.length_a   1.000
_cell.length_b   1.000
_cell.length_c   1.000
_cell.angle_alpha   90.00
_cell.angle_beta   90.00
_cell.angle_gamma   90.00
#
_symmetry.space_group_name_H-M   'P 1'
#
loop_
_entity.id
_entity.type
_entity.pdbx_description
1 polymer ?
#
loop_
_entity_poly.entity_id
_entity_poly.type
_entity_poly.pdbx_seq_one_letter_code
_entity_poly.pdbx_strand_id
1 'polypeptide(L)'
;MSLGLNLIDAKVSFGNSTILDNINLSIPIGEATAIIGPAASGKSVLFKYILDLLDGQEPKLEFFNILKEKVEPQPGEIGVMFQENALFDSMTARENISFQIVNTLSYSKLKALEVANKLLSEMGLSAGIGNKYPSELSGGMQKRVALARALSSKPKLLMLDEPTAGLDPVLTVDICHLIKSKTQSEDITVLAITSDIQVALTYFENLVLLEEGGVVWSGKVSSIRMHEDKPINRFLRGE
;
A
#
# COMPACT_ATOMS: atom_id res chain seq x y z
N MET A 1 -11.39 7.67 -11.36
CA MET A 1 -10.20 8.54 -11.60
C MET A 1 -9.27 8.39 -10.43
N SER A 2 -8.04 7.96 -10.69
CA SER A 2 -7.02 7.70 -9.67
C SER A 2 -6.46 8.97 -9.06
N LEU A 3 -5.78 8.84 -7.92
CA LEU A 3 -5.09 9.93 -7.23
C LEU A 3 -3.58 9.74 -7.35
N GLY A 4 -2.85 10.79 -7.68
CA GLY A 4 -1.42 10.89 -7.47
C GLY A 4 -1.10 11.59 -6.15
N LEU A 5 0.14 11.50 -5.72
CA LEU A 5 0.63 12.05 -4.47
C LEU A 5 1.99 12.71 -4.68
N ASN A 6 2.15 13.94 -4.21
CA ASN A 6 3.44 14.61 -4.08
C ASN A 6 3.77 14.83 -2.60
N LEU A 7 4.95 14.43 -2.19
CA LEU A 7 5.57 14.82 -0.93
C LEU A 7 6.51 15.98 -1.20
N ILE A 8 6.46 17.02 -0.35
CA ILE A 8 7.20 18.28 -0.54
C ILE A 8 7.96 18.60 0.75
N ASP A 9 9.29 18.49 0.69
CA ASP A 9 10.19 18.75 1.82
C ASP A 9 9.70 18.08 3.13
N ALA A 10 9.23 16.82 3.01
CA ALA A 10 8.69 16.09 4.14
C ALA A 10 9.82 15.77 5.13
N LYS A 11 9.57 16.08 6.40
CA LYS A 11 10.50 15.86 7.51
C LYS A 11 9.77 15.29 8.70
N VAL A 12 10.36 14.27 9.32
CA VAL A 12 9.85 13.66 10.55
C VAL A 12 10.97 13.54 11.57
N SER A 13 10.72 14.04 12.79
CA SER A 13 11.67 13.96 13.88
C SER A 13 10.97 13.56 15.19
N PHE A 14 11.61 12.71 15.97
CA PHE A 14 11.18 12.32 17.31
C PHE A 14 12.25 12.76 18.32
N GLY A 15 11.92 13.73 19.15
CA GLY A 15 12.90 14.38 20.02
C GLY A 15 14.04 14.98 19.20
N ASN A 16 15.26 14.55 19.47
CA ASN A 16 16.46 15.03 18.78
C ASN A 16 16.86 14.18 17.55
N SER A 17 16.10 13.11 17.25
CA SER A 17 16.41 12.21 16.14
C SER A 17 15.54 12.53 14.93
N THR A 18 16.15 12.91 13.82
CA THR A 18 15.47 13.04 12.52
C THR A 18 15.45 11.67 11.85
N ILE A 19 14.25 11.19 11.50
CA ILE A 19 14.05 9.89 10.86
C ILE A 19 13.83 10.05 9.35
N LEU A 20 13.13 11.12 8.94
CA LEU A 20 12.99 11.49 7.54
C LEU A 20 13.46 12.93 7.37
N ASP A 21 14.24 13.20 6.36
CA ASP A 21 14.76 14.54 6.10
C ASP A 21 14.66 14.87 4.61
N ASN A 22 14.00 16.00 4.31
CA ASN A 22 13.88 16.58 2.98
C ASN A 22 13.36 15.58 1.92
N ILE A 23 12.30 14.81 2.25
CA ILE A 23 11.69 13.88 1.30
C ILE A 23 10.89 14.66 0.26
N ASN A 24 11.36 14.58 -0.97
CA ASN A 24 10.65 15.06 -2.17
C ASN A 24 10.38 13.87 -3.08
N LEU A 25 9.09 13.53 -3.26
CA LEU A 25 8.69 12.31 -3.97
C LEU A 25 7.36 12.52 -4.66
N SER A 26 7.26 12.08 -5.92
CA SER A 26 6.02 12.06 -6.68
C SER A 26 5.60 10.64 -7.01
N ILE A 27 4.36 10.29 -6.66
CA ILE A 27 3.74 8.98 -6.97
C ILE A 27 2.80 9.21 -8.16
N PRO A 28 3.10 8.63 -9.33
CA PRO A 28 2.31 8.84 -10.54
C PRO A 28 0.96 8.15 -10.48
N ILE A 29 -0.03 8.76 -11.13
CA ILE A 29 -1.41 8.27 -11.21
C ILE A 29 -1.47 6.95 -12.00
N GLY A 30 -2.25 5.97 -11.51
CA GLY A 30 -2.57 4.74 -12.20
C GLY A 30 -1.39 3.77 -12.39
N GLU A 31 -0.25 4.06 -11.75
CA GLU A 31 0.92 3.19 -11.74
C GLU A 31 1.17 2.60 -10.35
N ALA A 32 1.85 1.46 -10.27
CA ALA A 32 2.28 0.87 -9.02
C ALA A 32 3.73 1.29 -8.71
N THR A 33 3.92 1.89 -7.55
CA THR A 33 5.22 2.31 -7.02
C THR A 33 5.57 1.52 -5.77
N ALA A 34 6.77 0.93 -5.72
CA ALA A 34 7.30 0.31 -4.51
C ALA A 34 8.38 1.17 -3.87
N ILE A 35 8.30 1.35 -2.55
CA ILE A 35 9.38 1.93 -1.74
C ILE A 35 10.19 0.78 -1.14
N ILE A 36 11.46 0.71 -1.47
CA ILE A 36 12.43 -0.26 -0.96
C ILE A 36 13.54 0.45 -0.19
N GLY A 37 14.36 -0.30 0.51
CA GLY A 37 15.51 0.21 1.25
C GLY A 37 15.88 -0.70 2.41
N PRO A 38 17.03 -0.49 3.04
CA PRO A 38 17.48 -1.30 4.17
C PRO A 38 16.52 -1.22 5.37
N ALA A 39 16.71 -2.12 6.33
CA ALA A 39 16.00 -2.04 7.61
C ALA A 39 16.27 -0.69 8.28
N ALA A 40 15.28 -0.14 8.98
CA ALA A 40 15.34 1.14 9.66
C ALA A 40 15.61 2.38 8.77
N SER A 41 15.47 2.29 7.44
CA SER A 41 15.62 3.44 6.54
C SER A 41 14.52 4.50 6.63
N GLY A 42 13.44 4.23 7.40
CA GLY A 42 12.33 5.16 7.58
C GLY A 42 11.06 4.82 6.78
N LYS A 43 11.00 3.69 6.05
CA LYS A 43 9.86 3.30 5.19
C LYS A 43 8.51 3.33 5.92
N SER A 44 8.42 2.64 7.05
CA SER A 44 7.14 2.59 7.81
C SER A 44 6.81 3.93 8.47
N VAL A 45 7.82 4.77 8.76
CA VAL A 45 7.59 6.14 9.22
C VAL A 45 7.03 6.99 8.09
N LEU A 46 7.59 6.88 6.88
CA LEU A 46 7.08 7.57 5.69
C LEU A 46 5.64 7.15 5.37
N PHE A 47 5.32 5.86 5.48
CA PHE A 47 3.96 5.34 5.27
C PHE A 47 2.96 5.96 6.25
N LYS A 48 3.32 5.97 7.55
CA LYS A 48 2.48 6.58 8.58
C LYS A 48 2.37 8.10 8.44
N TYR A 49 3.44 8.76 8.00
CA TYR A 49 3.44 10.19 7.72
C TYR A 49 2.46 10.56 6.62
N ILE A 50 2.46 9.82 5.50
CA ILE A 50 1.52 10.04 4.38
C ILE A 50 0.06 9.88 4.85
N LEU A 51 -0.20 8.99 5.80
CA LEU A 51 -1.54 8.72 6.34
C LEU A 51 -1.94 9.64 7.50
N ASP A 52 -1.09 10.62 7.84
CA ASP A 52 -1.33 11.52 8.99
C ASP A 52 -1.54 10.76 10.33
N LEU A 53 -0.72 9.72 10.54
CA LEU A 53 -0.78 8.85 11.71
C LEU A 53 0.37 9.11 12.71
N LEU A 54 1.08 10.24 12.57
CA LEU A 54 2.19 10.59 13.46
C LEU A 54 1.85 11.83 14.27
N ASP A 55 1.68 11.66 15.57
CA ASP A 55 1.37 12.75 16.48
C ASP A 55 2.39 13.90 16.38
N GLY A 56 1.90 15.13 16.24
CA GLY A 56 2.73 16.33 16.19
C GLY A 56 3.55 16.49 14.91
N GLN A 57 3.25 15.72 13.86
CA GLN A 57 3.86 15.85 12.54
C GLN A 57 2.77 16.21 11.53
N GLU A 58 2.86 17.38 10.91
CA GLU A 58 1.91 17.78 9.86
C GLU A 58 2.44 17.35 8.49
N PRO A 59 1.71 16.46 7.75
CA PRO A 59 2.17 15.99 6.46
C PRO A 59 2.21 17.12 5.42
N LYS A 60 3.37 17.36 4.83
CA LYS A 60 3.55 18.24 3.68
C LYS A 60 3.37 17.42 2.40
N LEU A 61 2.13 17.22 2.02
CA LEU A 61 1.79 16.45 0.83
C LEU A 61 0.61 17.07 0.07
N GLU A 62 0.53 16.74 -1.19
CA GLU A 62 -0.55 17.15 -2.07
C GLU A 62 -1.04 15.96 -2.88
N PHE A 63 -2.34 15.73 -2.85
CA PHE A 63 -2.97 14.79 -3.78
C PHE A 63 -3.38 15.53 -5.04
N PHE A 64 -3.27 14.87 -6.19
CA PHE A 64 -3.64 15.45 -7.47
C PHE A 64 -4.41 14.46 -8.35
N ASN A 65 -5.27 15.00 -9.21
CA ASN A 65 -6.03 14.24 -10.18
C ASN A 65 -5.28 14.15 -11.54
N ILE A 66 -5.88 13.48 -12.53
CA ILE A 66 -5.31 13.32 -13.87
C ILE A 66 -5.09 14.65 -14.60
N LEU A 67 -5.80 15.70 -14.22
CA LEU A 67 -5.61 17.06 -14.76
C LEU A 67 -4.49 17.82 -14.03
N LYS A 68 -3.80 17.16 -13.08
CA LYS A 68 -2.78 17.74 -12.18
C LYS A 68 -3.32 18.83 -11.27
N GLU A 69 -4.61 18.85 -11.02
CA GLU A 69 -5.24 19.74 -10.06
C GLU A 69 -5.10 19.14 -8.66
N LYS A 70 -4.79 20.00 -7.68
CA LYS A 70 -4.79 19.63 -6.26
C LYS A 70 -6.21 19.26 -5.82
N VAL A 71 -6.33 18.13 -5.13
CA VAL A 71 -7.60 17.61 -4.62
C VAL A 71 -7.44 17.11 -3.19
N GLU A 72 -8.54 17.16 -2.43
CA GLU A 72 -8.58 16.54 -1.10
C GLU A 72 -9.30 15.19 -1.20
N PRO A 73 -8.64 14.07 -0.82
CA PRO A 73 -9.25 12.75 -0.87
C PRO A 73 -10.47 12.66 0.03
N GLN A 74 -11.56 12.11 -0.49
CA GLN A 74 -12.75 11.84 0.29
C GLN A 74 -12.60 10.55 1.11
N PRO A 75 -13.35 10.38 2.21
CA PRO A 75 -13.35 9.13 2.97
C PRO A 75 -13.55 7.91 2.07
N GLY A 76 -12.63 6.94 2.16
CA GLY A 76 -12.64 5.72 1.35
C GLY A 76 -11.90 5.81 0.01
N GLU A 77 -11.45 6.98 -0.43
CA GLU A 77 -10.64 7.12 -1.65
C GLU A 77 -9.18 6.66 -1.44
N ILE A 78 -8.73 6.55 -0.19
CA ILE A 78 -7.46 5.91 0.16
C ILE A 78 -7.76 4.59 0.84
N GLY A 79 -7.36 3.48 0.22
CA GLY A 79 -7.40 2.15 0.81
C GLY A 79 -6.07 1.83 1.47
N VAL A 80 -6.09 1.26 2.66
CA VAL A 80 -4.87 0.99 3.44
C VAL A 80 -4.81 -0.44 3.92
N MET A 81 -3.66 -1.09 3.71
CA MET A 81 -3.31 -2.38 4.31
C MET A 81 -2.03 -2.21 5.12
N PHE A 82 -2.10 -2.46 6.42
CA PHE A 82 -0.96 -2.43 7.34
C PHE A 82 -0.24 -3.79 7.40
N GLN A 83 1.02 -3.79 7.78
CA GLN A 83 1.89 -4.96 7.87
C GLN A 83 1.28 -6.10 8.69
N GLU A 84 0.65 -5.77 9.83
CA GLU A 84 -0.01 -6.76 10.72
C GLU A 84 -1.51 -6.92 10.42
N ASN A 85 -1.93 -6.58 9.18
CA ASN A 85 -3.29 -6.68 8.67
C ASN A 85 -4.30 -5.76 9.37
N ALA A 86 -4.12 -5.44 10.66
CA ALA A 86 -4.99 -4.59 11.49
C ALA A 86 -6.49 -4.96 11.37
N LEU A 87 -6.80 -6.26 11.31
CA LEU A 87 -8.18 -6.74 11.32
C LEU A 87 -8.79 -6.56 12.72
N PHE A 88 -10.08 -6.27 12.75
CA PHE A 88 -10.84 -6.22 14.01
C PHE A 88 -11.10 -7.64 14.50
N ASP A 89 -10.51 -8.04 15.62
CA ASP A 89 -10.64 -9.39 16.19
C ASP A 89 -12.07 -9.74 16.60
N SER A 90 -12.87 -8.74 16.92
CA SER A 90 -14.28 -8.89 17.29
C SER A 90 -15.23 -9.05 16.09
N MET A 91 -14.71 -8.96 14.87
CA MET A 91 -15.46 -9.05 13.62
C MET A 91 -15.00 -10.23 12.79
N THR A 92 -15.95 -10.89 12.14
CA THR A 92 -15.64 -11.93 11.14
C THR A 92 -14.94 -11.33 9.91
N ALA A 93 -14.35 -12.16 9.05
CA ALA A 93 -13.71 -11.71 7.81
C ALA A 93 -14.64 -10.86 6.94
N ARG A 94 -15.90 -11.29 6.79
CA ARG A 94 -16.91 -10.54 6.04
C ARG A 94 -17.26 -9.22 6.69
N GLU A 95 -17.38 -9.19 8.00
CA GLU A 95 -17.68 -7.96 8.75
C GLU A 95 -16.54 -6.97 8.69
N ASN A 96 -15.29 -7.41 8.77
CA ASN A 96 -14.12 -6.56 8.55
C ASN A 96 -14.16 -5.81 7.21
N ILE A 97 -14.56 -6.50 6.14
CA ILE A 97 -14.67 -5.90 4.80
C ILE A 97 -15.90 -4.99 4.72
N SER A 98 -17.07 -5.48 5.19
CA SER A 98 -18.33 -4.72 5.10
C SER A 98 -18.34 -3.46 5.96
N PHE A 99 -17.61 -3.44 7.08
CA PHE A 99 -17.44 -2.27 7.93
C PHE A 99 -16.94 -1.06 7.13
N GLN A 100 -15.89 -1.25 6.34
CA GLN A 100 -15.35 -0.17 5.50
C GLN A 100 -16.39 0.32 4.49
N ILE A 101 -17.12 -0.60 3.84
CA ILE A 101 -18.14 -0.27 2.83
C ILE A 101 -19.28 0.57 3.41
N VAL A 102 -19.78 0.17 4.59
CA VAL A 102 -20.88 0.90 5.26
C VAL A 102 -20.46 2.32 5.62
N ASN A 103 -19.22 2.49 6.14
CA ASN A 103 -18.76 3.77 6.62
C ASN A 103 -18.33 4.74 5.50
N THR A 104 -17.99 4.23 4.31
CA THR A 104 -17.48 5.07 3.21
C THR A 104 -18.47 5.24 2.06
N LEU A 105 -19.21 4.20 1.70
CA LEU A 105 -20.10 4.21 0.51
C LEU A 105 -21.58 4.38 0.84
N SER A 106 -21.94 4.54 2.11
CA SER A 106 -23.34 4.67 2.57
C SER A 106 -24.23 3.50 2.10
N TYR A 107 -23.67 2.31 1.90
CA TYR A 107 -24.44 1.13 1.53
C TYR A 107 -25.22 0.59 2.74
N SER A 108 -26.40 0.00 2.48
CA SER A 108 -27.08 -0.79 3.51
C SER A 108 -26.20 -1.95 3.96
N LYS A 109 -26.38 -2.41 5.21
CA LYS A 109 -25.62 -3.54 5.76
C LYS A 109 -25.73 -4.80 4.89
N LEU A 110 -26.91 -5.09 4.34
CA LEU A 110 -27.11 -6.24 3.44
C LEU A 110 -26.28 -6.10 2.16
N LYS A 111 -26.31 -4.93 1.52
CA LYS A 111 -25.53 -4.67 0.31
C LYS A 111 -24.03 -4.73 0.57
N ALA A 112 -23.57 -4.21 1.71
CA ALA A 112 -22.17 -4.28 2.10
C ALA A 112 -21.70 -5.74 2.30
N LEU A 113 -22.52 -6.60 2.89
CA LEU A 113 -22.22 -8.03 3.04
C LEU A 113 -22.16 -8.77 1.69
N GLU A 114 -23.02 -8.43 0.73
CA GLU A 114 -22.95 -8.99 -0.64
C GLU A 114 -21.62 -8.61 -1.32
N VAL A 115 -21.23 -7.34 -1.26
CA VAL A 115 -19.97 -6.86 -1.82
C VAL A 115 -18.77 -7.51 -1.12
N ALA A 116 -18.82 -7.65 0.21
CA ALA A 116 -17.77 -8.33 0.97
C ALA A 116 -17.60 -9.80 0.54
N ASN A 117 -18.70 -10.53 0.31
CA ASN A 117 -18.65 -11.91 -0.19
C ASN A 117 -18.02 -11.99 -1.59
N LYS A 118 -18.34 -11.06 -2.47
CA LYS A 118 -17.74 -10.97 -3.80
C LYS A 118 -16.23 -10.74 -3.70
N LEU A 119 -15.79 -9.77 -2.88
CA LEU A 119 -14.38 -9.49 -2.66
C LEU A 119 -13.64 -10.70 -2.08
N LEU A 120 -14.21 -11.40 -1.09
CA LEU A 120 -13.61 -12.64 -0.57
C LEU A 120 -13.39 -13.67 -1.68
N SER A 121 -14.35 -13.85 -2.58
CA SER A 121 -14.22 -14.76 -3.72
C SER A 121 -13.13 -14.30 -4.69
N GLU A 122 -13.04 -12.99 -4.99
CA GLU A 122 -11.98 -12.42 -5.82
C GLU A 122 -10.57 -12.60 -5.21
N MET A 123 -10.48 -12.65 -3.86
CA MET A 123 -9.26 -12.99 -3.14
C MET A 123 -8.96 -14.50 -3.13
N GLY A 124 -9.74 -15.33 -3.82
CA GLY A 124 -9.59 -16.78 -3.80
C GLY A 124 -9.96 -17.44 -2.47
N LEU A 125 -10.78 -16.78 -1.65
CA LEU A 125 -11.24 -17.31 -0.37
C LEU A 125 -12.63 -17.94 -0.53
N SER A 126 -12.82 -19.15 0.02
CA SER A 126 -14.10 -19.84 -0.03
C SER A 126 -15.17 -19.12 0.80
N ALA A 127 -16.45 -19.31 0.44
CA ALA A 127 -17.57 -18.65 1.11
C ALA A 127 -17.63 -18.88 2.64
N GLY A 128 -17.15 -20.03 3.12
CA GLY A 128 -17.09 -20.34 4.56
C GLY A 128 -16.13 -19.46 5.35
N ILE A 129 -15.10 -18.90 4.70
CA ILE A 129 -14.12 -18.03 5.34
C ILE A 129 -14.77 -16.73 5.83
N GLY A 130 -15.79 -16.25 5.13
CA GLY A 130 -16.47 -15.01 5.51
C GLY A 130 -17.06 -14.99 6.93
N ASN A 131 -17.35 -16.16 7.50
CA ASN A 131 -17.90 -16.30 8.86
C ASN A 131 -16.85 -16.52 9.94
N LYS A 132 -15.57 -16.65 9.57
CA LYS A 132 -14.47 -16.87 10.52
C LYS A 132 -13.93 -15.58 11.09
N TYR A 133 -13.51 -15.62 12.33
CA TYR A 133 -12.79 -14.55 12.99
C TYR A 133 -11.30 -14.56 12.59
N PRO A 134 -10.56 -13.44 12.72
CA PRO A 134 -9.14 -13.38 12.39
C PRO A 134 -8.31 -14.48 13.04
N SER A 135 -8.58 -14.84 14.29
CA SER A 135 -7.90 -15.91 15.03
C SER A 135 -8.07 -17.32 14.43
N GLU A 136 -9.07 -17.53 13.59
CA GLU A 136 -9.35 -18.81 12.92
C GLU A 136 -8.75 -18.87 11.50
N LEU A 137 -8.07 -17.81 11.05
CA LEU A 137 -7.50 -17.65 9.72
C LEU A 137 -5.98 -17.87 9.74
N SER A 138 -5.45 -18.51 8.70
CA SER A 138 -3.99 -18.50 8.48
C SER A 138 -3.50 -17.08 8.16
N GLY A 139 -2.22 -16.79 8.36
CA GLY A 139 -1.63 -15.49 8.05
C GLY A 139 -1.89 -15.04 6.60
N GLY A 140 -1.79 -15.94 5.63
CA GLY A 140 -2.10 -15.65 4.23
C GLY A 140 -3.61 -15.35 4.00
N MET A 141 -4.51 -16.02 4.72
CA MET A 141 -5.94 -15.70 4.66
C MET A 141 -6.21 -14.32 5.28
N GLN A 142 -5.58 -14.01 6.41
CA GLN A 142 -5.73 -12.69 7.04
C GLN A 142 -5.25 -11.58 6.10
N LYS A 143 -4.13 -11.75 5.40
CA LYS A 143 -3.62 -10.78 4.42
C LYS A 143 -4.59 -10.58 3.26
N ARG A 144 -5.18 -11.64 2.73
CA ARG A 144 -6.19 -11.57 1.67
C ARG A 144 -7.47 -10.85 2.15
N VAL A 145 -7.90 -11.07 3.39
CA VAL A 145 -9.02 -10.32 4.00
C VAL A 145 -8.68 -8.85 4.19
N ALA A 146 -7.46 -8.52 4.66
CA ALA A 146 -7.00 -7.14 4.82
C ALA A 146 -6.92 -6.40 3.48
N LEU A 147 -6.42 -7.07 2.43
CA LEU A 147 -6.39 -6.51 1.08
C LEU A 147 -7.81 -6.31 0.53
N ALA A 148 -8.72 -7.28 0.73
CA ALA A 148 -10.13 -7.14 0.36
C ALA A 148 -10.78 -5.94 1.06
N ARG A 149 -10.48 -5.74 2.35
CA ARG A 149 -10.97 -4.57 3.11
C ARG A 149 -10.41 -3.27 2.54
N ALA A 150 -9.11 -3.20 2.24
CA ALA A 150 -8.50 -2.01 1.66
C ALA A 150 -9.10 -1.64 0.28
N LEU A 151 -9.49 -2.64 -0.51
CA LEU A 151 -10.11 -2.46 -1.83
C LEU A 151 -11.63 -2.21 -1.76
N SER A 152 -12.27 -2.45 -0.62
CA SER A 152 -13.73 -2.51 -0.50
C SER A 152 -14.44 -1.17 -0.72
N SER A 153 -13.76 -0.07 -0.43
CA SER A 153 -14.25 1.29 -0.67
C SER A 153 -14.06 1.76 -2.11
N LYS A 154 -13.49 0.94 -2.99
CA LYS A 154 -13.07 1.31 -4.36
C LYS A 154 -12.11 2.50 -4.35
N PRO A 155 -10.97 2.35 -3.70
CA PRO A 155 -10.03 3.44 -3.51
C PRO A 155 -9.45 3.92 -4.84
N LYS A 156 -9.05 5.19 -4.86
CA LYS A 156 -8.29 5.80 -5.95
C LYS A 156 -6.77 5.68 -5.75
N LEU A 157 -6.37 5.55 -4.48
CA LEU A 157 -5.00 5.27 -4.05
C LEU A 157 -5.02 4.10 -3.07
N LEU A 158 -4.25 3.05 -3.34
CA LEU A 158 -4.08 1.89 -2.47
C LEU A 158 -2.70 1.92 -1.85
N MET A 159 -2.63 2.02 -0.53
CA MET A 159 -1.39 2.02 0.23
C MET A 159 -1.20 0.69 0.94
N LEU A 160 -0.05 0.04 0.72
CA LEU A 160 0.25 -1.31 1.19
C LEU A 160 1.57 -1.33 1.98
N ASP A 161 1.53 -1.76 3.22
CA ASP A 161 2.72 -1.97 4.04
C ASP A 161 3.04 -3.47 4.12
N GLU A 162 4.13 -3.90 3.49
CA GLU A 162 4.63 -5.27 3.42
C GLU A 162 3.54 -6.31 3.05
N PRO A 163 2.85 -6.15 1.90
CA PRO A 163 1.68 -6.96 1.56
C PRO A 163 1.98 -8.45 1.41
N THR A 164 3.24 -8.82 1.15
CA THR A 164 3.67 -10.21 0.92
C THR A 164 4.54 -10.78 2.03
N ALA A 165 4.91 -9.98 3.04
CA ALA A 165 5.79 -10.45 4.11
C ALA A 165 5.19 -11.66 4.87
N GLY A 166 6.02 -12.69 5.08
CA GLY A 166 5.61 -13.90 5.80
C GLY A 166 4.71 -14.86 5.00
N LEU A 167 4.55 -14.65 3.70
CA LEU A 167 3.86 -15.57 2.79
C LEU A 167 4.87 -16.54 2.14
N ASP A 168 4.38 -17.73 1.78
CA ASP A 168 5.14 -18.61 0.90
C ASP A 168 5.20 -18.03 -0.54
N PRO A 169 6.12 -18.54 -1.39
CA PRO A 169 6.30 -17.99 -2.75
C PRO A 169 5.05 -18.05 -3.62
N VAL A 170 4.20 -19.07 -3.47
CA VAL A 170 2.98 -19.21 -4.28
C VAL A 170 1.97 -18.14 -3.91
N LEU A 171 1.71 -17.96 -2.62
CA LEU A 171 0.82 -16.92 -2.12
C LEU A 171 1.35 -15.51 -2.41
N THR A 172 2.67 -15.32 -2.37
CA THR A 172 3.31 -14.06 -2.76
C THR A 172 2.96 -13.69 -4.21
N VAL A 173 3.14 -14.63 -5.13
CA VAL A 173 2.82 -14.44 -6.56
C VAL A 173 1.33 -14.13 -6.74
N ASP A 174 0.44 -14.87 -6.06
CA ASP A 174 -1.01 -14.65 -6.14
C ASP A 174 -1.40 -13.23 -5.69
N ILE A 175 -0.88 -12.77 -4.55
CA ILE A 175 -1.15 -11.41 -4.03
C ILE A 175 -0.61 -10.34 -4.99
N CYS A 176 0.61 -10.52 -5.52
CA CYS A 176 1.20 -9.57 -6.47
C CYS A 176 0.39 -9.48 -7.77
N HIS A 177 -0.04 -10.61 -8.32
CA HIS A 177 -0.92 -10.63 -9.51
C HIS A 177 -2.24 -9.94 -9.23
N LEU A 178 -2.82 -10.14 -8.06
CA LEU A 178 -4.05 -9.48 -7.66
C LEU A 178 -3.88 -7.97 -7.60
N ILE A 179 -2.83 -7.47 -6.92
CA ILE A 179 -2.52 -6.04 -6.85
C ILE A 179 -2.35 -5.47 -8.26
N LYS A 180 -1.54 -6.12 -9.10
CA LYS A 180 -1.29 -5.70 -10.49
C LYS A 180 -2.57 -5.67 -11.32
N SER A 181 -3.41 -6.70 -11.22
CA SER A 181 -4.68 -6.74 -11.95
C SER A 181 -5.61 -5.60 -11.55
N LYS A 182 -5.67 -5.25 -10.26
CA LYS A 182 -6.49 -4.15 -9.76
C LYS A 182 -5.97 -2.78 -10.22
N THR A 183 -4.64 -2.59 -10.20
CA THR A 183 -4.02 -1.37 -10.74
C THR A 183 -4.44 -1.15 -12.19
N GLN A 184 -4.34 -2.19 -13.02
CA GLN A 184 -4.60 -2.09 -14.45
C GLN A 184 -6.09 -2.03 -14.82
N SER A 185 -6.95 -2.83 -14.13
CA SER A 185 -8.36 -2.93 -14.50
C SER A 185 -9.26 -1.87 -13.86
N GLU A 186 -8.88 -1.36 -12.71
CA GLU A 186 -9.67 -0.39 -11.94
C GLU A 186 -9.03 1.01 -11.90
N ASP A 187 -7.92 1.20 -12.62
CA ASP A 187 -7.20 2.49 -12.68
C ASP A 187 -6.86 3.02 -11.27
N ILE A 188 -6.31 2.15 -10.40
CA ILE A 188 -5.93 2.50 -9.02
C ILE A 188 -4.44 2.81 -8.98
N THR A 189 -4.07 3.93 -8.37
CA THR A 189 -2.66 4.17 -8.01
C THR A 189 -2.28 3.29 -6.83
N VAL A 190 -1.13 2.62 -6.90
CA VAL A 190 -0.63 1.78 -5.80
C VAL A 190 0.69 2.33 -5.27
N LEU A 191 0.77 2.48 -3.96
CA LEU A 191 2.00 2.76 -3.23
C LEU A 191 2.24 1.63 -2.22
N ALA A 192 3.28 0.83 -2.43
CA ALA A 192 3.64 -0.23 -1.52
C ALA A 192 5.00 0.00 -0.87
N ILE A 193 5.12 -0.40 0.38
CA ILE A 193 6.42 -0.62 1.02
C ILE A 193 6.70 -2.11 0.96
N THR A 194 7.89 -2.50 0.55
CA THR A 194 8.32 -3.90 0.60
C THR A 194 9.82 -4.04 0.85
N SER A 195 10.17 -5.05 1.61
CA SER A 195 11.55 -5.50 1.80
C SER A 195 11.98 -6.54 0.75
N ASP A 196 11.03 -7.08 -0.02
CA ASP A 196 11.29 -8.05 -1.08
C ASP A 196 11.63 -7.34 -2.40
N ILE A 197 12.94 -7.30 -2.69
CA ILE A 197 13.47 -6.67 -3.91
C ILE A 197 12.95 -7.38 -5.17
N GLN A 198 12.81 -8.70 -5.16
CA GLN A 198 12.35 -9.46 -6.34
C GLN A 198 10.88 -9.15 -6.64
N VAL A 199 10.06 -9.06 -5.62
CA VAL A 199 8.67 -8.61 -5.74
C VAL A 199 8.62 -7.19 -6.32
N ALA A 200 9.41 -6.27 -5.77
CA ALA A 200 9.47 -4.88 -6.23
C ALA A 200 9.85 -4.77 -7.72
N LEU A 201 10.88 -5.48 -8.15
CA LEU A 201 11.37 -5.46 -9.53
C LEU A 201 10.42 -6.15 -10.52
N THR A 202 9.62 -7.12 -10.07
CA THR A 202 8.79 -7.95 -10.96
C THR A 202 7.39 -7.38 -11.16
N TYR A 203 6.82 -6.79 -10.10
CA TYR A 203 5.39 -6.46 -10.08
C TYR A 203 5.08 -4.96 -10.05
N PHE A 204 6.08 -4.10 -9.86
CA PHE A 204 5.88 -2.65 -9.80
C PHE A 204 6.51 -1.95 -11.02
N GLU A 205 5.89 -0.88 -11.47
CA GLU A 205 6.35 -0.04 -12.56
C GLU A 205 7.47 0.91 -12.11
N ASN A 206 7.35 1.44 -10.89
CA ASN A 206 8.27 2.41 -10.32
C ASN A 206 8.87 1.92 -9.01
N LEU A 207 10.11 2.31 -8.77
CA LEU A 207 10.81 2.09 -7.50
C LEU A 207 11.28 3.40 -6.90
N VAL A 208 11.29 3.42 -5.58
CA VAL A 208 11.89 4.46 -4.76
C VAL A 208 12.83 3.77 -3.77
N LEU A 209 14.10 4.15 -3.77
CA LEU A 209 15.07 3.69 -2.79
C LEU A 209 15.18 4.73 -1.67
N LEU A 210 14.82 4.33 -0.46
CA LEU A 210 14.92 5.12 0.77
C LEU A 210 16.07 4.61 1.62
N GLU A 211 17.06 5.47 1.90
CA GLU A 211 18.20 5.16 2.76
C GLU A 211 18.43 6.33 3.73
N GLU A 212 18.73 6.02 4.98
CA GLU A 212 19.05 7.01 6.03
C GLU A 212 18.05 8.18 6.10
N GLY A 213 16.78 7.89 5.90
CA GLY A 213 15.70 8.88 5.94
C GLY A 213 15.59 9.79 4.71
N GLY A 214 16.36 9.53 3.65
CA GLY A 214 16.35 10.28 2.39
C GLY A 214 15.97 9.42 1.18
N VAL A 215 15.37 10.01 0.15
CA VAL A 215 15.19 9.36 -1.16
C VAL A 215 16.49 9.49 -1.94
N VAL A 216 17.21 8.37 -2.10
CA VAL A 216 18.49 8.35 -2.81
C VAL A 216 18.35 8.00 -4.30
N TRP A 217 17.22 7.39 -4.67
CA TRP A 217 16.88 7.14 -6.06
C TRP A 217 15.37 6.96 -6.24
N SER A 218 14.84 7.42 -7.37
CA SER A 218 13.47 7.12 -7.80
C SER A 218 13.40 7.04 -9.34
N GLY A 219 12.57 6.15 -9.86
CA GLY A 219 12.39 5.99 -11.30
C GLY A 219 11.69 4.69 -11.72
N LYS A 220 11.54 4.51 -13.03
CA LYS A 220 10.94 3.29 -13.60
C LYS A 220 11.87 2.10 -13.48
N VAL A 221 11.32 0.94 -13.11
CA VAL A 221 12.05 -0.34 -13.08
C VAL A 221 12.72 -0.61 -14.43
N SER A 222 12.02 -0.33 -15.53
CA SER A 222 12.55 -0.51 -16.90
C SER A 222 13.76 0.36 -17.23
N SER A 223 14.04 1.41 -16.45
CA SER A 223 15.19 2.31 -16.64
C SER A 223 16.44 1.85 -15.89
N ILE A 224 16.34 0.82 -15.05
CA ILE A 224 17.49 0.32 -14.27
C ILE A 224 18.48 -0.37 -15.22
N ARG A 225 19.73 0.08 -15.17
CA ARG A 225 20.85 -0.47 -15.94
C ARG A 225 21.90 -0.97 -14.96
N MET A 226 21.94 -2.27 -14.71
CA MET A 226 22.76 -2.90 -13.67
C MET A 226 24.27 -2.61 -13.75
N HIS A 227 24.76 -2.23 -14.92
CA HIS A 227 26.17 -1.87 -15.15
C HIS A 227 26.51 -0.41 -14.81
N GLU A 228 25.50 0.42 -14.55
CA GLU A 228 25.72 1.81 -14.15
C GLU A 228 26.01 1.90 -12.65
N ASP A 229 26.89 2.82 -12.26
CA ASP A 229 27.16 3.11 -10.85
C ASP A 229 26.16 4.12 -10.29
N LYS A 230 24.94 3.64 -10.04
CA LYS A 230 23.86 4.41 -9.39
C LYS A 230 23.54 3.81 -8.02
N PRO A 231 23.04 4.59 -7.05
CA PRO A 231 22.66 4.09 -5.73
C PRO A 231 21.77 2.85 -5.80
N ILE A 232 20.76 2.87 -6.66
CA ILE A 232 19.86 1.72 -6.85
C ILE A 232 20.61 0.44 -7.26
N ASN A 233 21.61 0.55 -8.16
CA ASN A 233 22.33 -0.61 -8.65
C ASN A 233 23.27 -1.19 -7.59
N ARG A 234 23.92 -0.33 -6.79
CA ARG A 234 24.71 -0.74 -5.64
C ARG A 234 23.85 -1.46 -4.62
N PHE A 235 22.71 -0.87 -4.25
CA PHE A 235 21.77 -1.53 -3.34
C PHE A 235 21.29 -2.90 -3.85
N LEU A 236 20.95 -3.02 -5.16
CA LEU A 236 20.50 -4.28 -5.76
C LEU A 236 21.61 -5.35 -5.84
N ARG A 237 22.89 -4.95 -5.86
CA ARG A 237 24.05 -5.85 -5.78
C ARG A 237 24.46 -6.21 -4.35
N GLY A 238 23.86 -5.54 -3.34
CA GLY A 238 24.21 -5.74 -1.92
C GLY A 238 25.50 -5.03 -1.51
N GLU A 239 25.85 -3.93 -2.16
CA GLU A 239 27.04 -3.11 -1.92
C GLU A 239 26.74 -1.90 -1.03
#